data_f3359a77238a34d271ce40706af641ca
#
_entry.id   f3359a77238a34d271ce40706af641ca
#
_cell.length_a   1.000
_cell.length_b   1.000
_cell.length_c   1.000
_cell.angle_alpha   90.00
_cell.angle_beta   90.00
_cell.angle_gamma   90.00
#
_symmetry.space_group_name_H-M   'P 1'
#
loop_
_entity.id
_entity.type
_entity.pdbx_description
1 polymer ?
#
loop_
_entity_poly.entity_id
_entity_poly.type
_entity_poly.pdbx_seq_one_letter_code
_entity_poly.pdbx_strand_id
1 'polypeptide(L)'
;LDVSKNTELEWIYCYKNALTALDLRYNARLKWLFCYENALTSLDIGNNRELTELDCSGNLLTSLDVSCNTKLTSLFCYDNRITSLDISNNMELTGVFCYKNSLTSLAVGNNTQLKNLNCSHNRLTSLDIKQNTLLNNLNCSENSILSLDVGNNTELTFLSCYKNRLTMLDI
;
A
#
# COMPACT_ATOMS: atom_id res chain seq x y z
N LEU A 1 -8.85 6.56 21.37
CA LEU A 1 -10.19 6.39 20.76
C LEU A 1 -10.68 5.01 21.13
N ASP A 2 -11.84 4.92 21.80
CA ASP A 2 -12.51 3.65 22.12
C ASP A 2 -13.76 3.52 21.26
N VAL A 3 -13.78 2.50 20.40
CA VAL A 3 -14.89 2.13 19.49
C VAL A 3 -15.38 0.71 19.74
N SER A 4 -14.99 0.12 20.87
CA SER A 4 -15.26 -1.30 21.19
C SER A 4 -16.77 -1.64 21.28
N LYS A 5 -17.62 -0.67 21.60
CA LYS A 5 -19.07 -0.84 21.67
C LYS A 5 -19.79 -0.49 20.36
N ASN A 6 -19.10 0.09 19.39
CA ASN A 6 -19.67 0.54 18.12
C ASN A 6 -19.44 -0.53 17.04
N THR A 7 -19.99 -1.73 17.25
CA THR A 7 -19.71 -2.92 16.42
C THR A 7 -20.29 -2.82 15.01
N GLU A 8 -21.22 -1.91 14.76
CA GLU A 8 -21.87 -1.69 13.47
C GLU A 8 -21.14 -0.66 12.59
N LEU A 9 -20.00 -0.10 13.07
CA LEU A 9 -19.25 0.88 12.30
C LEU A 9 -18.74 0.28 10.97
N GLU A 10 -19.07 0.96 9.88
CA GLU A 10 -18.59 0.66 8.54
C GLU A 10 -17.46 1.61 8.10
N TRP A 11 -17.41 2.81 8.66
CA TRP A 11 -16.42 3.85 8.33
C TRP A 11 -15.84 4.47 9.58
N ILE A 12 -14.51 4.57 9.65
CA ILE A 12 -13.80 5.31 10.70
C ILE A 12 -12.85 6.31 10.04
N TYR A 13 -13.09 7.60 10.30
CA TYR A 13 -12.22 8.70 9.91
C TYR A 13 -11.65 9.34 11.17
N CYS A 14 -10.43 8.93 11.56
CA CYS A 14 -9.75 9.44 12.75
C CYS A 14 -8.36 10.00 12.43
N TYR A 15 -8.20 10.47 11.19
CA TYR A 15 -6.95 11.05 10.68
C TYR A 15 -6.63 12.41 11.33
N LYS A 16 -5.36 12.82 11.22
CA LYS A 16 -4.84 14.10 11.73
C LYS A 16 -5.13 14.30 13.21
N ASN A 17 -4.75 13.30 14.02
CA ASN A 17 -4.83 13.32 15.46
C ASN A 17 -3.47 12.90 16.08
N ALA A 18 -3.44 12.67 17.38
CA ALA A 18 -2.26 12.19 18.11
C ALA A 18 -2.45 10.76 18.63
N LEU A 19 -3.15 9.90 17.87
CA LEU A 19 -3.42 8.52 18.28
C LEU A 19 -2.13 7.70 18.26
N THR A 20 -1.80 7.05 19.36
CA THR A 20 -0.66 6.13 19.47
C THR A 20 -1.07 4.67 19.35
N ALA A 21 -2.36 4.36 19.51
CA ALA A 21 -2.96 3.04 19.36
C ALA A 21 -4.41 3.14 18.89
N LEU A 22 -4.87 2.12 18.19
CA LEU A 22 -6.24 1.99 17.72
C LEU A 22 -6.65 0.51 17.79
N ASP A 23 -7.64 0.20 18.62
CA ASP A 23 -8.17 -1.15 18.78
C ASP A 23 -9.45 -1.29 17.97
N LEU A 24 -9.40 -2.14 16.94
CA LEU A 24 -10.49 -2.36 15.98
C LEU A 24 -11.04 -3.78 16.01
N ARG A 25 -10.65 -4.60 17.00
CA ARG A 25 -10.99 -6.04 17.06
C ARG A 25 -12.49 -6.31 17.06
N TYR A 26 -13.33 -5.35 17.47
CA TYR A 26 -14.78 -5.48 17.57
C TYR A 26 -15.55 -4.86 16.40
N ASN A 27 -14.85 -4.23 15.45
CA ASN A 27 -15.46 -3.50 14.33
C ASN A 27 -15.36 -4.31 13.03
N ALA A 28 -15.89 -5.54 13.05
CA ALA A 28 -15.74 -6.50 11.94
C ALA A 28 -16.44 -6.06 10.63
N ARG A 29 -17.36 -5.08 10.70
CA ARG A 29 -18.09 -4.54 9.52
C ARG A 29 -17.35 -3.40 8.83
N LEU A 30 -16.15 -3.04 9.32
CA LEU A 30 -15.43 -1.88 8.82
C LEU A 30 -15.03 -2.07 7.36
N LYS A 31 -15.47 -1.14 6.51
CA LYS A 31 -15.18 -1.08 5.07
C LYS A 31 -14.11 -0.05 4.74
N TRP A 32 -14.13 1.11 5.42
CA TRP A 32 -13.16 2.19 5.21
C TRP A 32 -12.52 2.60 6.52
N LEU A 33 -11.21 2.61 6.54
CA LEU A 33 -10.41 3.08 7.68
C LEU A 33 -9.43 4.15 7.22
N PHE A 34 -9.64 5.40 7.65
CA PHE A 34 -8.73 6.51 7.40
C PHE A 34 -8.17 7.00 8.73
N CYS A 35 -6.95 6.51 9.06
CA CYS A 35 -6.24 6.83 10.30
C CYS A 35 -4.88 7.49 10.04
N TYR A 36 -4.74 8.13 8.87
CA TYR A 36 -3.50 8.78 8.45
C TYR A 36 -3.13 9.98 9.32
N GLU A 37 -1.84 10.36 9.30
CA GLU A 37 -1.28 11.46 10.08
C GLU A 37 -1.64 11.36 11.57
N ASN A 38 -1.18 10.26 12.19
CA ASN A 38 -1.22 9.98 13.62
C ASN A 38 0.17 9.54 14.13
N ALA A 39 0.26 8.96 15.32
CA ALA A 39 1.49 8.41 15.89
C ALA A 39 1.40 6.91 16.15
N LEU A 40 0.66 6.18 15.27
CA LEU A 40 0.47 4.73 15.40
C LEU A 40 1.80 4.00 15.15
N THR A 41 2.20 3.14 16.08
CA THR A 41 3.39 2.28 15.93
C THR A 41 3.04 0.87 15.45
N SER A 42 1.76 0.48 15.57
CA SER A 42 1.19 -0.77 15.09
C SER A 42 -0.27 -0.56 14.71
N LEU A 43 -0.78 -1.40 13.81
CA LEU A 43 -2.18 -1.41 13.41
C LEU A 43 -2.59 -2.85 13.15
N ASP A 44 -3.50 -3.39 13.97
CA ASP A 44 -4.08 -4.73 13.80
C ASP A 44 -5.46 -4.58 13.15
N ILE A 45 -5.58 -5.10 11.93
CA ILE A 45 -6.78 -5.11 11.11
C ILE A 45 -7.21 -6.53 10.71
N GLY A 46 -6.67 -7.56 11.35
CA GLY A 46 -6.93 -8.97 11.03
C GLY A 46 -8.40 -9.36 11.15
N ASN A 47 -9.17 -8.68 12.00
CA ASN A 47 -10.61 -8.92 12.17
C ASN A 47 -11.49 -8.08 11.22
N ASN A 48 -10.93 -7.08 10.53
CA ASN A 48 -11.68 -6.15 9.68
C ASN A 48 -11.69 -6.64 8.22
N ARG A 49 -12.23 -7.83 8.00
CA ARG A 49 -12.17 -8.53 6.71
C ARG A 49 -13.02 -7.89 5.59
N GLU A 50 -13.90 -6.96 5.96
CA GLU A 50 -14.72 -6.21 5.00
C GLU A 50 -14.04 -4.94 4.48
N LEU A 51 -12.78 -4.65 4.92
CA LEU A 51 -12.05 -3.47 4.48
C LEU A 51 -11.84 -3.49 2.96
N THR A 52 -12.31 -2.42 2.31
CA THR A 52 -12.10 -2.12 0.90
C THR A 52 -11.13 -0.98 0.69
N GLU A 53 -11.06 -0.03 1.62
CA GLU A 53 -10.10 1.08 1.58
C GLU A 53 -9.41 1.27 2.93
N LEU A 54 -8.08 1.35 2.89
CA LEU A 54 -7.23 1.62 4.05
C LEU A 54 -6.30 2.77 3.74
N ASP A 55 -6.36 3.82 4.57
CA ASP A 55 -5.34 4.87 4.63
C ASP A 55 -4.76 4.96 6.05
N CYS A 56 -3.56 4.42 6.21
CA CYS A 56 -2.74 4.48 7.43
C CYS A 56 -1.43 5.24 7.20
N SER A 57 -1.38 6.09 6.17
CA SER A 57 -0.19 6.88 5.82
C SER A 57 0.21 7.89 6.91
N GLY A 58 1.45 8.36 6.89
CA GLY A 58 1.93 9.36 7.84
C GLY A 58 1.83 8.89 9.29
N ASN A 59 2.25 7.67 9.58
CA ASN A 59 2.31 7.09 10.91
C ASN A 59 3.75 6.60 11.24
N LEU A 60 3.92 5.78 12.27
CA LEU A 60 5.22 5.23 12.68
C LEU A 60 5.26 3.70 12.54
N LEU A 61 4.45 3.14 11.63
CA LEU A 61 4.33 1.70 11.43
C LEU A 61 5.64 1.11 10.89
N THR A 62 6.12 0.02 11.49
CA THR A 62 7.29 -0.73 11.02
C THR A 62 6.90 -1.97 10.21
N SER A 63 5.67 -2.42 10.33
CA SER A 63 5.06 -3.52 9.59
C SER A 63 3.57 -3.25 9.42
N LEU A 64 2.96 -3.87 8.40
CA LEU A 64 1.53 -3.84 8.16
C LEU A 64 1.13 -5.21 7.58
N ASP A 65 0.23 -5.91 8.26
CA ASP A 65 -0.34 -7.17 7.78
C ASP A 65 -1.73 -6.91 7.21
N VAL A 66 -1.89 -7.12 5.91
CA VAL A 66 -3.14 -6.98 5.16
C VAL A 66 -3.66 -8.32 4.64
N SER A 67 -3.06 -9.44 5.05
CA SER A 67 -3.34 -10.78 4.52
C SER A 67 -4.79 -11.22 4.68
N CYS A 68 -5.48 -10.73 5.73
CA CYS A 68 -6.89 -11.01 6.00
C CYS A 68 -7.86 -10.07 5.26
N ASN A 69 -7.38 -8.97 4.70
CA ASN A 69 -8.21 -7.92 4.09
C ASN A 69 -8.28 -8.10 2.57
N THR A 70 -8.76 -9.26 2.14
CA THR A 70 -8.73 -9.69 0.73
C THR A 70 -9.61 -8.86 -0.20
N LYS A 71 -10.52 -8.04 0.35
CA LYS A 71 -11.41 -7.12 -0.38
C LYS A 71 -10.80 -5.73 -0.61
N LEU A 72 -9.55 -5.49 -0.20
CA LEU A 72 -8.91 -4.20 -0.39
C LEU A 72 -8.78 -3.87 -1.89
N THR A 73 -9.31 -2.71 -2.26
CA THR A 73 -9.18 -2.12 -3.60
C THR A 73 -8.18 -0.98 -3.61
N SER A 74 -8.00 -0.29 -2.47
CA SER A 74 -7.06 0.82 -2.32
C SER A 74 -6.29 0.74 -1.00
N LEU A 75 -4.97 0.82 -1.09
CA LEU A 75 -4.06 0.80 0.06
C LEU A 75 -3.13 2.02 0.03
N PHE A 76 -3.26 2.87 1.06
CA PHE A 76 -2.37 4.00 1.31
C PHE A 76 -1.63 3.75 2.62
N CYS A 77 -0.34 3.43 2.53
CA CYS A 77 0.54 3.18 3.69
C CYS A 77 1.86 3.96 3.58
N TYR A 78 1.87 5.03 2.76
CA TYR A 78 3.05 5.86 2.55
C TYR A 78 3.46 6.63 3.82
N ASP A 79 4.70 7.13 3.82
CA ASP A 79 5.26 7.92 4.91
C ASP A 79 5.16 7.19 6.27
N ASN A 80 5.74 5.99 6.30
CA ASN A 80 5.86 5.11 7.45
C ASN A 80 7.30 4.59 7.54
N ARG A 81 7.54 3.53 8.33
CA ARG A 81 8.84 2.86 8.50
C ARG A 81 8.78 1.39 8.08
N ILE A 82 7.86 1.02 7.19
CA ILE A 82 7.58 -0.36 6.79
C ILE A 82 8.79 -0.89 6.01
N THR A 83 9.27 -2.07 6.41
CA THR A 83 10.44 -2.71 5.79
C THR A 83 10.07 -3.84 4.82
N SER A 84 8.88 -4.42 4.98
CA SER A 84 8.31 -5.44 4.10
C SER A 84 6.81 -5.27 4.00
N LEU A 85 6.25 -5.51 2.83
CA LEU A 85 4.81 -5.43 2.58
C LEU A 85 4.42 -6.61 1.67
N ASP A 86 3.60 -7.52 2.20
CA ASP A 86 3.03 -8.62 1.44
C ASP A 86 1.57 -8.30 1.10
N ILE A 87 1.29 -8.15 -0.19
CA ILE A 87 -0.04 -7.88 -0.75
C ILE A 87 -0.52 -9.02 -1.65
N SER A 88 0.10 -10.19 -1.57
CA SER A 88 -0.18 -11.31 -2.46
C SER A 88 -1.62 -11.83 -2.37
N ASN A 89 -2.28 -11.65 -1.21
CA ASN A 89 -3.68 -12.04 -0.99
C ASN A 89 -4.70 -10.96 -1.39
N ASN A 90 -4.26 -9.75 -1.71
CA ASN A 90 -5.14 -8.60 -2.00
C ASN A 90 -5.31 -8.44 -3.51
N MET A 91 -5.91 -9.44 -4.15
CA MET A 91 -5.99 -9.53 -5.62
C MET A 91 -6.90 -8.47 -6.25
N GLU A 92 -7.78 -7.83 -5.44
CA GLU A 92 -8.69 -6.77 -5.89
C GLU A 92 -8.04 -5.37 -5.88
N LEU A 93 -6.78 -5.25 -5.46
CA LEU A 93 -6.10 -3.95 -5.41
C LEU A 93 -5.98 -3.32 -6.80
N THR A 94 -6.53 -2.11 -6.91
CA THR A 94 -6.41 -1.23 -8.07
C THR A 94 -5.43 -0.09 -7.83
N GLY A 95 -5.19 0.28 -6.57
CA GLY A 95 -4.25 1.32 -6.16
C GLY A 95 -3.40 0.94 -4.96
N VAL A 96 -2.07 1.08 -5.08
CA VAL A 96 -1.11 0.86 -3.99
C VAL A 96 -0.18 2.06 -3.90
N PHE A 97 -0.19 2.73 -2.75
CA PHE A 97 0.62 3.91 -2.44
C PHE A 97 1.45 3.63 -1.19
N CYS A 98 2.67 3.11 -1.39
CA CYS A 98 3.59 2.69 -0.32
C CYS A 98 4.91 3.47 -0.34
N TYR A 99 4.91 4.66 -0.96
CA TYR A 99 6.11 5.51 -1.07
C TYR A 99 6.60 6.02 0.30
N LYS A 100 7.85 6.47 0.38
CA LYS A 100 8.48 6.93 1.63
C LYS A 100 8.38 5.89 2.75
N ASN A 101 8.92 4.71 2.48
CA ASN A 101 9.08 3.62 3.42
C ASN A 101 10.53 3.09 3.35
N SER A 102 10.79 1.90 3.89
CA SER A 102 12.09 1.23 3.84
C SER A 102 12.02 -0.13 3.14
N LEU A 103 11.09 -0.28 2.16
CA LEU A 103 10.89 -1.53 1.44
C LEU A 103 12.13 -1.89 0.62
N THR A 104 12.63 -3.13 0.76
CA THR A 104 13.73 -3.66 -0.03
C THR A 104 13.27 -4.50 -1.22
N SER A 105 12.05 -4.98 -1.17
CA SER A 105 11.35 -5.71 -2.24
C SER A 105 9.85 -5.41 -2.20
N LEU A 106 9.19 -5.55 -3.33
CA LEU A 106 7.73 -5.46 -3.45
C LEU A 106 7.28 -6.38 -4.58
N ALA A 107 6.51 -7.42 -4.23
CA ALA A 107 5.94 -8.35 -5.19
C ALA A 107 4.50 -7.92 -5.51
N VAL A 108 4.23 -7.60 -6.76
CA VAL A 108 2.91 -7.14 -7.24
C VAL A 108 2.30 -8.10 -8.28
N GLY A 109 2.94 -9.22 -8.57
CA GLY A 109 2.52 -10.12 -9.65
C GLY A 109 1.11 -10.70 -9.49
N ASN A 110 0.61 -10.85 -8.26
CA ASN A 110 -0.75 -11.34 -8.02
C ASN A 110 -1.82 -10.23 -8.14
N ASN A 111 -1.40 -8.97 -8.12
CA ASN A 111 -2.31 -7.81 -8.14
C ASN A 111 -2.59 -7.38 -9.57
N THR A 112 -3.17 -8.27 -10.38
CA THR A 112 -3.37 -8.06 -11.83
C THR A 112 -4.36 -6.95 -12.17
N GLN A 113 -5.17 -6.51 -11.18
CA GLN A 113 -6.11 -5.39 -11.33
C GLN A 113 -5.45 -4.03 -11.07
N LEU A 114 -4.13 -4.00 -10.77
CA LEU A 114 -3.44 -2.78 -10.38
C LEU A 114 -3.36 -1.78 -11.54
N LYS A 115 -3.89 -0.56 -11.27
CA LYS A 115 -3.88 0.57 -12.19
C LYS A 115 -2.92 1.66 -11.75
N ASN A 116 -2.75 1.83 -10.44
CA ASN A 116 -1.91 2.87 -9.86
C ASN A 116 -0.92 2.25 -8.87
N LEU A 117 0.36 2.43 -9.12
CA LEU A 117 1.43 2.01 -8.21
C LEU A 117 2.38 3.18 -7.93
N ASN A 118 2.45 3.60 -6.67
CA ASN A 118 3.50 4.51 -6.22
C ASN A 118 4.30 3.84 -5.10
N CYS A 119 5.48 3.35 -5.45
CA CYS A 119 6.46 2.75 -4.54
C CYS A 119 7.76 3.57 -4.47
N SER A 120 7.70 4.86 -4.82
CA SER A 120 8.86 5.76 -4.80
C SER A 120 9.46 5.95 -3.40
N HIS A 121 10.66 6.48 -3.31
CA HIS A 121 11.35 6.72 -2.03
C HIS A 121 11.37 5.47 -1.13
N ASN A 122 11.88 4.37 -1.66
CA ASN A 122 12.10 3.11 -0.96
C ASN A 122 13.56 2.62 -1.21
N ARG A 123 13.84 1.33 -0.97
CA ARG A 123 15.14 0.71 -1.17
C ARG A 123 15.05 -0.47 -2.15
N LEU A 124 14.09 -0.42 -3.09
CA LEU A 124 13.87 -1.50 -4.05
C LEU A 124 15.07 -1.63 -5.00
N THR A 125 15.52 -2.86 -5.22
CA THR A 125 16.61 -3.17 -6.17
C THR A 125 16.08 -3.72 -7.49
N SER A 126 14.84 -4.18 -7.50
CA SER A 126 14.11 -4.65 -8.68
C SER A 126 12.61 -4.40 -8.50
N LEU A 127 11.88 -4.37 -9.61
CA LEU A 127 10.42 -4.30 -9.63
C LEU A 127 9.93 -5.08 -10.86
N ASP A 128 9.20 -6.16 -10.63
CA ASP A 128 8.57 -6.95 -11.70
C ASP A 128 7.09 -6.60 -11.78
N ILE A 129 6.70 -6.01 -12.90
CA ILE A 129 5.33 -5.54 -13.18
C ILE A 129 4.73 -6.20 -14.42
N LYS A 130 5.34 -7.28 -14.92
CA LYS A 130 4.92 -7.95 -16.17
C LYS A 130 3.47 -8.42 -16.17
N GLN A 131 2.94 -8.77 -14.99
CA GLN A 131 1.56 -9.25 -14.85
C GLN A 131 0.55 -8.10 -14.65
N ASN A 132 1.02 -6.87 -14.41
CA ASN A 132 0.17 -5.71 -14.12
C ASN A 132 -0.17 -4.95 -15.41
N THR A 133 -0.79 -5.64 -16.36
CA THR A 133 -1.05 -5.11 -17.71
C THR A 133 -2.03 -3.93 -17.74
N LEU A 134 -2.83 -3.75 -16.69
CA LEU A 134 -3.75 -2.62 -16.54
C LEU A 134 -3.09 -1.38 -15.90
N LEU A 135 -1.77 -1.44 -15.64
CA LEU A 135 -1.06 -0.36 -14.94
C LEU A 135 -1.04 0.89 -15.82
N ASN A 136 -1.68 1.96 -15.32
CA ASN A 136 -1.80 3.24 -16.01
C ASN A 136 -0.81 4.27 -15.45
N ASN A 137 -0.53 4.20 -14.15
CA ASN A 137 0.31 5.16 -13.46
C ASN A 137 1.35 4.42 -12.62
N LEU A 138 2.64 4.60 -12.94
CA LEU A 138 3.76 4.03 -12.20
C LEU A 138 4.72 5.10 -11.73
N ASN A 139 4.91 5.20 -10.42
CA ASN A 139 6.01 5.95 -9.82
C ASN A 139 6.89 5.00 -8.98
N CYS A 140 8.06 4.66 -9.48
CA CYS A 140 9.09 3.90 -8.79
C CYS A 140 10.38 4.69 -8.59
N SER A 141 10.32 6.03 -8.67
CA SER A 141 11.47 6.92 -8.51
C SER A 141 12.13 6.80 -7.12
N GLU A 142 13.37 7.26 -7.01
CA GLU A 142 14.12 7.28 -5.75
C GLU A 142 14.18 5.91 -5.05
N ASN A 143 14.69 4.93 -5.82
CA ASN A 143 14.97 3.58 -5.40
C ASN A 143 16.41 3.18 -5.84
N SER A 144 16.71 1.89 -5.89
CA SER A 144 18.00 1.35 -6.37
C SER A 144 17.81 0.34 -7.51
N ILE A 145 16.76 0.49 -8.32
CA ILE A 145 16.38 -0.44 -9.40
C ILE A 145 17.46 -0.37 -10.51
N LEU A 146 17.91 -1.56 -10.96
CA LEU A 146 18.96 -1.69 -11.98
C LEU A 146 18.41 -1.81 -13.41
N SER A 147 17.23 -2.41 -13.54
CA SER A 147 16.52 -2.55 -14.81
C SER A 147 15.02 -2.49 -14.59
N LEU A 148 14.31 -1.91 -15.54
CA LEU A 148 12.85 -1.84 -15.53
C LEU A 148 12.35 -2.19 -16.93
N ASP A 149 11.47 -3.19 -16.99
CA ASP A 149 10.79 -3.62 -18.20
C ASP A 149 9.31 -3.24 -18.07
N VAL A 150 8.85 -2.35 -18.94
CA VAL A 150 7.45 -1.89 -19.00
C VAL A 150 6.76 -2.32 -20.30
N GLY A 151 7.38 -3.19 -21.10
CA GLY A 151 6.87 -3.61 -22.42
C GLY A 151 5.48 -4.23 -22.38
N ASN A 152 5.08 -4.86 -21.26
CA ASN A 152 3.73 -5.41 -21.09
C ASN A 152 2.70 -4.40 -20.55
N ASN A 153 3.13 -3.24 -20.08
CA ASN A 153 2.26 -2.25 -19.44
C ASN A 153 1.80 -1.19 -20.45
N THR A 154 1.13 -1.65 -21.50
CA THR A 154 0.75 -0.80 -22.66
C THR A 154 -0.25 0.30 -22.33
N GLU A 155 -0.92 0.21 -21.18
CA GLU A 155 -1.85 1.23 -20.68
C GLU A 155 -1.16 2.36 -19.90
N LEU A 156 0.19 2.33 -19.74
CA LEU A 156 0.90 3.37 -19.01
C LEU A 156 0.76 4.75 -19.69
N THR A 157 0.21 5.69 -18.95
CA THR A 157 0.15 7.12 -19.30
C THR A 157 1.10 7.98 -18.49
N PHE A 158 1.53 7.46 -17.34
CA PHE A 158 2.51 8.12 -16.47
C PHE A 158 3.57 7.11 -16.00
N LEU A 159 4.82 7.41 -16.26
CA LEU A 159 5.97 6.67 -15.76
C LEU A 159 6.97 7.64 -15.11
N SER A 160 7.28 7.41 -13.85
CA SER A 160 8.34 8.10 -13.11
C SER A 160 9.31 7.10 -12.50
N CYS A 161 10.53 7.06 -13.02
CA CYS A 161 11.60 6.15 -12.57
C CYS A 161 12.93 6.88 -12.31
N TYR A 162 12.89 8.21 -12.13
CA TYR A 162 14.10 9.01 -11.88
C TYR A 162 14.80 8.63 -10.57
N LYS A 163 16.08 8.98 -10.42
CA LYS A 163 16.90 8.67 -9.25
C LYS A 163 16.88 7.16 -8.90
N ASN A 164 17.10 6.32 -9.88
CA ASN A 164 17.38 4.90 -9.76
C ASN A 164 18.82 4.61 -10.23
N ARG A 165 19.18 3.34 -10.41
CA ARG A 165 20.45 2.89 -10.95
C ARG A 165 20.25 2.21 -12.31
N LEU A 166 19.25 2.65 -13.08
CA LEU A 166 18.87 2.00 -14.34
C LEU A 166 20.03 2.02 -15.33
N THR A 167 20.42 0.84 -15.80
CA THR A 167 21.31 0.63 -16.95
C THR A 167 20.53 0.20 -18.18
N MET A 168 19.26 -0.21 -18.00
CA MET A 168 18.35 -0.63 -19.04
C MET A 168 16.92 -0.20 -18.68
N LEU A 169 16.22 0.37 -19.65
CA LEU A 169 14.81 0.64 -19.62
C LEU A 169 14.22 0.08 -20.91
N ASP A 170 13.38 -0.94 -20.79
CA ASP A 170 12.68 -1.55 -21.93
C ASP A 170 11.25 -1.00 -21.97
N ILE A 171 10.84 -0.45 -23.16
CA ILE A 171 9.62 0.35 -23.31
C ILE A 171 8.73 -0.30 -24.38
#